data_797e93fd5c67486c8d7ea5de75821399
#
_entry.id   797e93fd5c67486c8d7ea5de75821399
#
_cell.length_a   1.000
_cell.length_b   1.000
_cell.length_c   1.000
_cell.angle_alpha   90.00
_cell.angle_beta   90.00
_cell.angle_gamma   90.00
#
_symmetry.space_group_name_H-M   'P 1'
#
loop_
_entity.id
_entity.type
_entity.pdbx_description
1 polymer ?
#
loop_
_entity_poly.entity_id
_entity_poly.type
_entity_poly.pdbx_seq_one_letter_code
_entity_poly.pdbx_strand_id
1 'polypeptide(L)'
;STEPTDGGIYRGHRGRMEIRVDMHGVSCHGSAPERGDNAIHKMAEVLLNIRDLNENPADGSTEINGLVKMLDPKFNPEHYEDARFLGRGTCTTSQIFYTSPSRCAVADSCAISVDRRMTAGETYQSCLKEIEDLPACKKYAKDVKVSMYMYDRPAWTGHVYETECFFPTWINKESAPHVQALIDAHHALWGTERIGADEKAMSTRRGRPLTDKWTFSTNGVSIQGRYGIPCVGFGPGAESQAHAPNEITWKQDLVTCAALYAAVP
;
A
#
# COMPACT_ATOMS: atom_id res chain seq x y z
N SER A 1 -0.36 -17.76 -3.96
CA SER A 1 -0.93 -17.10 -2.77
C SER A 1 -2.41 -17.44 -2.64
N THR A 2 -2.87 -17.67 -1.41
CA THR A 2 -4.24 -18.11 -1.09
C THR A 2 -5.05 -17.03 -0.36
N GLU A 3 -4.63 -15.79 -0.43
CA GLU A 3 -5.41 -14.65 0.05
C GLU A 3 -6.71 -14.51 -0.75
N PRO A 4 -7.77 -13.88 -0.19
CA PRO A 4 -9.06 -13.72 -0.87
C PRO A 4 -8.93 -13.08 -2.26
N THR A 5 -9.56 -13.69 -3.27
CA THR A 5 -9.50 -13.21 -4.66
C THR A 5 -10.86 -12.97 -5.30
N ASP A 6 -11.94 -13.08 -4.56
CA ASP A 6 -13.29 -12.91 -5.11
C ASP A 6 -13.56 -13.81 -6.34
N GLY A 7 -12.98 -15.03 -6.37
CA GLY A 7 -13.12 -15.97 -7.48
C GLY A 7 -12.35 -15.58 -8.75
N GLY A 8 -11.39 -14.66 -8.65
CA GLY A 8 -10.50 -14.26 -9.75
C GLY A 8 -9.09 -14.82 -9.60
N ILE A 9 -8.33 -14.79 -10.70
CA ILE A 9 -6.91 -15.15 -10.73
C ILE A 9 -6.11 -13.86 -10.58
N TYR A 10 -5.44 -13.69 -9.44
CA TYR A 10 -4.74 -12.45 -9.12
C TYR A 10 -3.26 -12.55 -9.49
N ARG A 11 -2.83 -11.66 -10.36
CA ARG A 11 -1.49 -11.66 -10.96
C ARG A 11 -0.57 -10.55 -10.46
N GLY A 12 -0.95 -9.87 -9.38
CA GLY A 12 -0.14 -8.81 -8.78
C GLY A 12 -0.81 -8.13 -7.60
N HIS A 13 -0.03 -7.31 -6.89
CA HIS A 13 -0.54 -6.43 -5.86
C HIS A 13 0.27 -5.13 -5.76
N ARG A 14 -0.34 -4.10 -5.16
CA ARG A 14 0.35 -2.87 -4.79
C ARG A 14 1.28 -3.11 -3.62
N GLY A 15 2.49 -2.59 -3.69
CA GLY A 15 3.43 -2.59 -2.60
C GLY A 15 2.95 -1.75 -1.42
N ARG A 16 3.63 -1.89 -0.27
CA ARG A 16 3.39 -1.14 0.95
C ARG A 16 4.70 -0.71 1.57
N MET A 17 4.72 0.48 2.15
CA MET A 17 5.84 1.00 2.91
C MET A 17 5.31 1.80 4.09
N GLU A 18 6.01 1.74 5.22
CA GLU A 18 5.72 2.57 6.38
C GLU A 18 6.81 3.63 6.51
N ILE A 19 6.41 4.90 6.48
CA ILE A 19 7.31 6.05 6.53
C ILE A 19 7.07 6.80 7.84
N ARG A 20 8.14 7.23 8.48
CA ARG A 20 8.13 8.11 9.62
C ARG A 20 8.61 9.49 9.20
N VAL A 21 7.86 10.50 9.60
CA VAL A 21 8.27 11.93 9.48
C VAL A 21 8.40 12.51 10.87
N ASP A 22 9.60 12.90 11.24
CA ASP A 22 9.89 13.61 12.48
C ASP A 22 10.07 15.09 12.19
N MET A 23 9.47 15.94 13.00
CA MET A 23 9.58 17.40 12.92
C MET A 23 10.12 17.95 14.23
N HIS A 24 11.14 18.79 14.13
CA HIS A 24 11.78 19.45 15.26
C HIS A 24 11.40 20.93 15.33
N GLY A 25 11.39 21.44 16.54
CA GLY A 25 11.13 22.83 16.87
C GLY A 25 11.99 23.30 18.05
N VAL A 26 11.60 24.40 18.67
CA VAL A 26 12.26 24.96 19.84
C VAL A 26 11.21 25.23 20.92
N SER A 27 11.37 24.59 22.07
CA SER A 27 10.45 24.75 23.18
C SER A 27 10.64 26.09 23.90
N CYS A 28 9.55 26.67 24.37
CA CYS A 28 9.53 27.78 25.29
C CYS A 28 8.22 27.75 26.10
N HIS A 29 8.09 28.63 27.06
CA HIS A 29 6.87 28.76 27.86
C HIS A 29 5.68 29.14 26.98
N GLY A 30 4.54 28.43 27.11
CA GLY A 30 3.36 28.63 26.25
C GLY A 30 2.72 30.04 26.32
N SER A 31 3.04 30.84 27.33
CA SER A 31 2.60 32.23 27.42
C SER A 31 3.43 33.20 26.57
N ALA A 32 4.56 32.78 26.01
CA ALA A 32 5.43 33.59 25.17
C ALA A 32 5.85 32.80 23.92
N PRO A 33 4.88 32.34 23.08
CA PRO A 33 5.11 31.40 21.96
C PRO A 33 6.06 32.00 20.90
N GLU A 34 6.20 33.29 20.81
CA GLU A 34 7.10 34.00 19.91
C GLU A 34 8.60 33.71 20.17
N ARG A 35 8.92 33.13 21.32
CA ARG A 35 10.30 32.75 21.70
C ARG A 35 10.66 31.34 21.31
N GLY A 36 9.71 30.57 20.83
CA GLY A 36 9.87 29.20 20.41
C GLY A 36 9.62 28.99 18.92
N ASP A 37 9.66 27.71 18.50
CA ASP A 37 9.35 27.28 17.16
C ASP A 37 8.53 25.99 17.24
N ASN A 38 7.26 26.06 16.87
CA ASN A 38 6.29 25.03 17.17
C ASN A 38 6.33 23.89 16.12
N ALA A 39 6.86 22.73 16.49
CA ALA A 39 6.94 21.54 15.64
C ALA A 39 5.57 21.04 15.18
N ILE A 40 4.52 21.18 16.00
CA ILE A 40 3.15 20.77 15.63
C ILE A 40 2.61 21.66 14.52
N HIS A 41 2.85 22.98 14.56
CA HIS A 41 2.42 23.89 13.50
C HIS A 41 3.11 23.58 12.16
N LYS A 42 4.42 23.28 12.19
CA LYS A 42 5.17 22.84 11.00
C LYS A 42 4.63 21.51 10.46
N MET A 43 4.38 20.54 11.34
CA MET A 43 3.83 19.24 10.96
C MET A 43 2.43 19.36 10.36
N ALA A 44 1.61 20.31 10.80
CA ALA A 44 0.29 20.55 10.23
C ALA A 44 0.36 20.91 8.73
N GLU A 45 1.36 21.65 8.29
CA GLU A 45 1.59 21.94 6.88
C GLU A 45 1.98 20.66 6.10
N VAL A 46 2.79 19.79 6.68
CA VAL A 46 3.14 18.49 6.07
C VAL A 46 1.89 17.60 5.93
N LEU A 47 1.05 17.53 6.96
CA LEU A 47 -0.21 16.78 6.93
C LEU A 47 -1.14 17.24 5.81
N LEU A 48 -1.26 18.56 5.59
CA LEU A 48 -2.05 19.12 4.50
C LEU A 48 -1.47 18.71 3.12
N ASN A 49 -0.16 18.77 2.95
CA ASN A 49 0.49 18.33 1.71
C ASN A 49 0.27 16.83 1.45
N ILE A 50 0.36 15.98 2.49
CA ILE A 50 0.09 14.53 2.35
C ILE A 50 -1.38 14.28 1.96
N ARG A 51 -2.32 15.02 2.55
CA ARG A 51 -3.73 14.98 2.14
C ARG A 51 -3.87 15.30 0.65
N ASP A 52 -3.24 16.39 0.21
CA ASP A 52 -3.34 16.86 -1.17
C ASP A 52 -2.76 15.88 -2.19
N LEU A 53 -1.75 15.06 -1.83
CA LEU A 53 -1.27 13.93 -2.65
C LEU A 53 -2.39 12.94 -3.03
N ASN A 54 -3.38 12.76 -2.17
CA ASN A 54 -4.49 11.83 -2.41
C ASN A 54 -5.73 12.50 -3.02
N GLU A 55 -6.06 13.72 -2.58
CA GLU A 55 -7.33 14.39 -2.86
C GLU A 55 -7.31 15.22 -4.15
N ASN A 56 -6.15 15.72 -4.57
CA ASN A 56 -5.97 16.49 -5.80
C ASN A 56 -5.24 15.72 -6.91
N PRO A 57 -5.63 14.50 -7.21
CA PRO A 57 -4.87 13.69 -8.15
C PRO A 57 -5.02 14.13 -9.61
N ALA A 58 -5.98 14.98 -9.96
CA ALA A 58 -6.45 15.09 -11.32
C ALA A 58 -6.19 16.44 -12.02
N ASP A 59 -5.89 17.51 -11.27
CA ASP A 59 -5.82 18.82 -11.93
C ASP A 59 -4.47 19.13 -12.62
N GLY A 60 -3.46 18.27 -12.38
CA GLY A 60 -2.15 18.38 -13.05
C GLY A 60 -1.42 19.70 -12.79
N SER A 61 -2.03 20.60 -12.04
CA SER A 61 -1.59 21.98 -11.85
C SER A 61 -0.63 22.14 -10.68
N THR A 62 -0.49 21.11 -9.82
CA THR A 62 0.36 21.15 -8.64
C THR A 62 1.53 20.19 -8.77
N GLU A 63 2.70 20.61 -8.28
CA GLU A 63 3.91 19.78 -8.16
C GLU A 63 3.71 18.54 -7.26
N ILE A 64 2.58 18.48 -6.54
CA ILE A 64 2.22 17.45 -5.56
C ILE A 64 1.57 16.21 -6.20
N ASN A 65 1.34 16.18 -7.49
CA ASN A 65 0.59 15.12 -8.16
C ASN A 65 1.40 13.85 -8.49
N GLY A 66 2.40 13.50 -7.66
CA GLY A 66 3.30 12.37 -7.89
C GLY A 66 2.61 11.02 -8.03
N LEU A 67 1.57 10.77 -7.23
CA LEU A 67 0.85 9.49 -7.23
C LEU A 67 0.14 9.20 -8.56
N VAL A 68 -0.39 10.21 -9.22
CA VAL A 68 -1.09 10.07 -10.52
C VAL A 68 -0.10 10.02 -11.68
N LYS A 69 1.02 10.72 -11.57
CA LYS A 69 2.08 10.71 -12.60
C LYS A 69 2.54 9.29 -12.97
N MET A 70 2.50 8.37 -12.02
CA MET A 70 2.87 6.97 -12.27
C MET A 70 1.96 6.25 -13.27
N LEU A 71 0.75 6.79 -13.52
CA LEU A 71 -0.20 6.25 -14.50
C LEU A 71 -0.04 6.88 -15.91
N ASP A 72 0.94 7.75 -16.10
CA ASP A 72 1.20 8.44 -17.35
C ASP A 72 2.52 7.94 -17.98
N PRO A 73 2.51 7.51 -19.26
CA PRO A 73 3.71 7.04 -19.95
C PRO A 73 4.84 8.08 -20.03
N LYS A 74 4.51 9.37 -19.94
CA LYS A 74 5.51 10.44 -19.91
C LYS A 74 6.40 10.38 -18.66
N PHE A 75 5.84 9.97 -17.53
CA PHE A 75 6.52 9.96 -16.23
C PHE A 75 6.95 8.55 -15.79
N ASN A 76 6.32 7.51 -16.33
CA ASN A 76 6.61 6.11 -16.00
C ASN A 76 6.61 5.25 -17.28
N PRO A 77 7.50 5.53 -18.26
CA PRO A 77 7.45 4.94 -19.60
C PRO A 77 7.59 3.41 -19.60
N GLU A 78 8.31 2.84 -18.65
CA GLU A 78 8.57 1.40 -18.58
C GLU A 78 7.49 0.60 -17.84
N HIS A 79 6.75 1.23 -16.94
CA HIS A 79 5.82 0.54 -16.02
C HIS A 79 4.39 1.12 -16.00
N TYR A 80 4.06 2.09 -16.87
CA TYR A 80 2.75 2.77 -16.77
C TYR A 80 1.57 1.84 -17.01
N GLU A 81 1.69 0.83 -17.88
CA GLU A 81 0.61 -0.14 -18.11
C GLU A 81 0.37 -1.00 -16.87
N ASP A 82 1.43 -1.44 -16.22
CA ASP A 82 1.36 -2.19 -14.96
C ASP A 82 0.83 -1.30 -13.82
N ALA A 83 1.24 -0.04 -13.79
CA ALA A 83 0.73 0.94 -12.84
C ALA A 83 -0.78 1.22 -13.07
N ARG A 84 -1.23 1.32 -14.30
CA ARG A 84 -2.66 1.45 -14.63
C ARG A 84 -3.45 0.21 -14.22
N PHE A 85 -2.90 -0.97 -14.42
CA PHE A 85 -3.53 -2.21 -13.96
C PHE A 85 -3.64 -2.25 -12.44
N LEU A 86 -2.57 -1.98 -11.69
CA LEU A 86 -2.56 -1.99 -10.22
C LEU A 86 -3.35 -0.83 -9.60
N GLY A 87 -3.48 0.26 -10.32
CA GLY A 87 -4.01 1.52 -9.83
C GLY A 87 -2.94 2.41 -9.22
N ARG A 88 -3.28 3.68 -8.98
CA ARG A 88 -2.37 4.66 -8.36
C ARG A 88 -1.97 4.24 -6.96
N GLY A 89 -0.80 4.68 -6.51
CA GLY A 89 -0.40 4.61 -5.11
C GLY A 89 -1.30 5.45 -4.20
N THR A 90 -1.16 5.28 -2.90
CA THR A 90 -1.82 6.12 -1.87
C THR A 90 -0.82 6.47 -0.79
N CYS A 91 -1.03 7.62 -0.15
CA CYS A 91 -0.20 8.13 0.94
C CYS A 91 -1.14 8.57 2.07
N THR A 92 -1.18 7.82 3.16
CA THR A 92 -2.15 8.06 4.25
C THR A 92 -1.43 8.27 5.56
N THR A 93 -1.66 9.40 6.22
CA THR A 93 -1.22 9.57 7.61
C THR A 93 -2.05 8.66 8.51
N SER A 94 -1.39 7.69 9.14
CA SER A 94 -2.02 6.65 9.96
C SER A 94 -1.93 6.93 11.45
N GLN A 95 -0.92 7.66 11.90
CA GLN A 95 -0.70 7.98 13.30
C GLN A 95 -0.03 9.34 13.45
N ILE A 96 -0.25 10.00 14.61
CA ILE A 96 0.48 11.16 15.04
C ILE A 96 1.02 10.90 16.45
N PHE A 97 2.29 11.23 16.69
CA PHE A 97 2.96 11.02 17.96
C PHE A 97 3.23 12.37 18.62
N TYR A 98 2.75 12.50 19.83
CA TYR A 98 3.12 13.61 20.70
C TYR A 98 4.42 13.26 21.43
N THR A 99 5.48 13.98 21.10
CA THR A 99 6.81 13.74 21.65
C THR A 99 7.29 14.88 22.55
N SER A 100 6.57 16.00 22.58
CA SER A 100 6.89 17.14 23.44
C SER A 100 6.60 16.84 24.93
N PRO A 101 7.50 17.19 25.85
CA PRO A 101 7.41 16.76 27.25
C PRO A 101 6.37 17.53 28.08
N SER A 102 5.86 18.66 27.61
CA SER A 102 4.99 19.53 28.40
C SER A 102 3.78 20.04 27.63
N ARG A 103 2.61 20.02 28.28
CA ARG A 103 1.37 20.61 27.74
C ARG A 103 1.29 22.12 27.90
N CYS A 104 2.22 22.74 28.66
CA CYS A 104 2.28 24.17 28.91
C CYS A 104 3.42 24.90 28.18
N ALA A 105 4.08 24.19 27.26
CA ALA A 105 5.18 24.66 26.44
C ALA A 105 4.87 24.60 24.96
N VAL A 106 5.57 25.44 24.18
CA VAL A 106 5.64 25.28 22.72
C VAL A 106 6.26 23.90 22.41
N ALA A 107 5.65 23.13 21.53
CA ALA A 107 6.11 21.79 21.19
C ALA A 107 7.42 21.84 20.39
N ASP A 108 8.46 21.18 20.91
CA ASP A 108 9.78 21.06 20.27
C ASP A 108 9.91 19.86 19.34
N SER A 109 8.92 18.98 19.35
CA SER A 109 8.91 17.80 18.50
C SER A 109 7.48 17.32 18.19
N CYS A 110 7.32 16.72 17.03
CA CYS A 110 6.11 16.04 16.56
C CYS A 110 6.51 15.01 15.53
N ALA A 111 5.87 13.86 15.53
CA ALA A 111 6.12 12.83 14.51
C ALA A 111 4.81 12.24 13.99
N ILE A 112 4.85 11.75 12.75
CA ILE A 112 3.73 11.03 12.12
C ILE A 112 4.19 9.73 11.49
N SER A 113 3.26 8.77 11.39
CA SER A 113 3.39 7.59 10.53
C SER A 113 2.58 7.77 9.27
N VAL A 114 3.15 7.32 8.16
CA VAL A 114 2.52 7.34 6.85
C VAL A 114 2.50 5.93 6.29
N ASP A 115 1.30 5.41 5.95
CA ASP A 115 1.11 4.21 5.14
C ASP A 115 1.17 4.61 3.66
N ARG A 116 2.21 4.16 2.97
CA ARG A 116 2.43 4.43 1.56
C ARG A 116 2.18 3.17 0.75
N ARG A 117 1.13 3.17 -0.09
CA ARG A 117 0.86 2.10 -1.05
C ARG A 117 1.50 2.46 -2.37
N MET A 118 2.30 1.54 -2.91
CA MET A 118 3.10 1.76 -4.11
C MET A 118 2.47 1.07 -5.32
N THR A 119 2.62 1.68 -6.48
CA THR A 119 2.29 1.07 -7.78
C THR A 119 3.55 0.60 -8.51
N ALA A 120 3.40 0.08 -9.72
CA ALA A 120 4.54 -0.36 -10.52
C ALA A 120 5.44 0.83 -10.92
N GLY A 121 6.76 0.62 -10.87
CA GLY A 121 7.78 1.63 -11.13
C GLY A 121 8.18 2.46 -9.92
N GLU A 122 7.51 2.33 -8.77
CA GLU A 122 7.89 3.00 -7.53
C GLU A 122 8.86 2.14 -6.70
N THR A 123 9.84 2.80 -6.10
CA THR A 123 10.83 2.21 -5.19
C THR A 123 10.71 2.85 -3.82
N TYR A 124 11.35 2.26 -2.79
CA TYR A 124 11.35 2.89 -1.47
C TYR A 124 12.04 4.25 -1.49
N GLN A 125 13.11 4.41 -2.30
CA GLN A 125 13.80 5.69 -2.46
C GLN A 125 12.90 6.75 -3.08
N SER A 126 12.15 6.39 -4.15
CA SER A 126 11.23 7.33 -4.78
C SER A 126 10.11 7.77 -3.84
N CYS A 127 9.62 6.85 -2.99
CA CYS A 127 8.57 7.14 -2.02
C CYS A 127 9.06 8.03 -0.85
N LEU A 128 10.27 7.82 -0.35
CA LEU A 128 10.87 8.70 0.66
C LEU A 128 11.07 10.10 0.07
N LYS A 129 11.66 10.15 -1.13
CA LYS A 129 11.91 11.41 -1.83
C LYS A 129 10.63 12.18 -2.12
N GLU A 130 9.53 11.51 -2.45
CA GLU A 130 8.23 12.15 -2.65
C GLU A 130 7.78 12.92 -1.40
N ILE A 131 7.98 12.38 -0.20
CA ILE A 131 7.66 13.05 1.05
C ILE A 131 8.67 14.18 1.34
N GLU A 132 9.96 13.95 1.12
CA GLU A 132 11.00 14.98 1.27
C GLU A 132 10.79 16.17 0.33
N ASP A 133 10.26 15.93 -0.87
CA ASP A 133 9.98 16.94 -1.89
C ASP A 133 8.69 17.74 -1.64
N LEU A 134 7.87 17.37 -0.64
CA LEU A 134 6.68 18.16 -0.28
C LEU A 134 7.08 19.60 0.04
N PRO A 135 6.26 20.60 -0.37
CA PRO A 135 6.54 22.01 -0.11
C PRO A 135 6.86 22.32 1.35
N ALA A 136 6.10 21.74 2.29
CA ALA A 136 6.34 21.91 3.71
C ALA A 136 7.66 21.26 4.18
N CYS A 137 8.02 20.07 3.67
CA CYS A 137 9.28 19.44 4.00
C CYS A 137 10.48 20.25 3.48
N LYS A 138 10.39 20.78 2.26
CA LYS A 138 11.42 21.69 1.72
C LYS A 138 11.53 23.00 2.53
N LYS A 139 10.38 23.57 2.92
CA LYS A 139 10.33 24.78 3.77
C LYS A 139 11.05 24.56 5.10
N TYR A 140 10.88 23.38 5.70
CA TYR A 140 11.44 23.03 7.00
C TYR A 140 12.59 22.01 6.92
N ALA A 141 13.36 22.02 5.84
CA ALA A 141 14.39 21.01 5.54
C ALA A 141 15.44 20.80 6.64
N LYS A 142 15.68 21.79 7.51
CA LYS A 142 16.61 21.69 8.64
C LYS A 142 16.00 20.98 9.86
N ASP A 143 14.67 20.93 9.92
CA ASP A 143 13.89 20.51 11.09
C ASP A 143 13.14 19.21 10.83
N VAL A 144 13.00 18.79 9.56
CA VAL A 144 12.29 17.58 9.17
C VAL A 144 13.25 16.44 8.88
N LYS A 145 12.88 15.24 9.34
CA LYS A 145 13.54 13.98 8.98
C LYS A 145 12.50 13.00 8.46
N VAL A 146 12.72 12.49 7.26
CA VAL A 146 11.90 11.43 6.64
C VAL A 146 12.70 10.14 6.68
N SER A 147 12.08 9.06 7.14
CA SER A 147 12.74 7.75 7.24
C SER A 147 11.75 6.61 7.07
N MET A 148 12.23 5.45 6.62
CA MET A 148 11.46 4.23 6.62
C MET A 148 11.44 3.63 8.03
N TYR A 149 10.29 3.07 8.43
CA TYR A 149 10.23 2.30 9.68
C TYR A 149 11.01 1.00 9.55
N MET A 150 11.64 0.62 10.67
CA MET A 150 12.15 -0.72 10.90
C MET A 150 11.21 -1.44 11.86
N TYR A 151 10.83 -2.67 11.52
CA TYR A 151 10.12 -3.55 12.44
C TYR A 151 11.13 -4.18 13.37
N ASP A 152 11.08 -3.80 14.63
CA ASP A 152 12.03 -4.18 15.69
C ASP A 152 11.36 -4.89 16.88
N ARG A 153 10.11 -5.34 16.72
CA ARG A 153 9.40 -5.97 17.81
C ARG A 153 9.89 -7.38 18.06
N PRO A 154 10.07 -7.75 19.34
CA PRO A 154 10.51 -9.10 19.67
C PRO A 154 9.43 -10.13 19.33
N ALA A 155 9.86 -11.27 18.81
CA ALA A 155 9.05 -12.49 18.72
C ALA A 155 8.69 -13.00 20.13
N TRP A 156 7.80 -13.99 20.22
CA TRP A 156 7.42 -14.60 21.51
C TRP A 156 8.61 -15.21 22.29
N THR A 157 9.70 -15.53 21.60
CA THR A 157 10.98 -16.00 22.20
C THR A 157 11.85 -14.87 22.78
N GLY A 158 11.47 -13.60 22.59
CA GLY A 158 12.27 -12.43 22.92
C GLY A 158 13.29 -12.04 21.85
N HIS A 159 13.43 -12.83 20.77
CA HIS A 159 14.35 -12.52 19.68
C HIS A 159 13.81 -11.35 18.84
N VAL A 160 14.68 -10.37 18.58
CA VAL A 160 14.40 -9.24 17.67
C VAL A 160 15.10 -9.52 16.34
N TYR A 161 14.34 -9.53 15.27
CA TYR A 161 14.83 -9.57 13.91
C TYR A 161 14.40 -8.28 13.20
N GLU A 162 15.31 -7.32 13.14
CA GLU A 162 15.03 -6.06 12.47
C GLU A 162 14.74 -6.28 11.00
N THR A 163 13.59 -5.77 10.55
CA THR A 163 13.14 -5.90 9.16
C THR A 163 12.62 -4.57 8.66
N GLU A 164 13.02 -4.20 7.46
CA GLU A 164 12.49 -3.01 6.77
C GLU A 164 10.97 -3.11 6.61
N CYS A 165 10.24 -2.06 7.00
CA CYS A 165 8.81 -1.94 6.73
C CYS A 165 8.57 -1.53 5.26
N PHE A 166 9.17 -2.30 4.36
CA PHE A 166 9.09 -2.18 2.91
C PHE A 166 8.67 -3.51 2.29
N PHE A 167 7.55 -3.48 1.59
CA PHE A 167 6.90 -4.61 0.97
C PHE A 167 6.71 -4.30 -0.52
N PRO A 168 7.63 -4.73 -1.40
CA PRO A 168 7.66 -4.30 -2.79
C PRO A 168 6.40 -4.71 -3.57
N THR A 169 6.07 -3.91 -4.55
CA THR A 169 5.09 -4.25 -5.59
C THR A 169 5.58 -5.44 -6.40
N TRP A 170 4.67 -6.30 -6.81
CA TRP A 170 4.95 -7.31 -7.81
C TRP A 170 3.76 -7.46 -8.76
N ILE A 171 4.06 -7.87 -9.99
CA ILE A 171 3.07 -8.08 -11.04
C ILE A 171 3.60 -9.08 -12.06
N ASN A 172 2.70 -9.90 -12.61
CA ASN A 172 2.97 -10.76 -13.75
C ASN A 172 2.22 -10.25 -14.99
N LYS A 173 2.80 -10.49 -16.15
CA LYS A 173 2.04 -10.39 -17.40
C LYS A 173 0.98 -11.49 -17.41
N GLU A 174 -0.19 -11.20 -17.96
CA GLU A 174 -1.26 -12.17 -18.08
C GLU A 174 -0.81 -13.40 -18.91
N SER A 175 0.04 -13.17 -19.92
CA SER A 175 0.64 -14.21 -20.76
C SER A 175 1.73 -15.05 -20.08
N ALA A 176 2.06 -14.79 -18.83
CA ALA A 176 3.08 -15.57 -18.11
C ALA A 176 2.61 -17.04 -17.92
N PRO A 177 3.49 -18.03 -18.11
CA PRO A 177 3.08 -19.46 -18.11
C PRO A 177 2.32 -19.88 -16.86
N HIS A 178 2.77 -19.45 -15.68
CA HIS A 178 2.12 -19.79 -14.41
C HIS A 178 0.76 -19.09 -14.22
N VAL A 179 0.53 -17.93 -14.85
CA VAL A 179 -0.78 -17.27 -14.88
C VAL A 179 -1.69 -18.01 -15.85
N GLN A 180 -1.19 -18.35 -17.04
CA GLN A 180 -1.94 -19.08 -18.05
C GLN A 180 -2.34 -20.48 -17.57
N ALA A 181 -1.48 -21.19 -16.84
CA ALA A 181 -1.82 -22.50 -16.27
C ALA A 181 -3.07 -22.44 -15.37
N LEU A 182 -3.21 -21.38 -14.54
CA LEU A 182 -4.41 -21.19 -13.73
C LEU A 182 -5.63 -20.79 -14.57
N ILE A 183 -5.44 -19.96 -15.60
CA ILE A 183 -6.51 -19.55 -16.51
C ILE A 183 -7.04 -20.79 -17.25
N ASP A 184 -6.17 -21.62 -17.80
CA ASP A 184 -6.55 -22.85 -18.54
C ASP A 184 -7.27 -23.85 -17.64
N ALA A 185 -6.77 -24.07 -16.42
CA ALA A 185 -7.44 -24.92 -15.44
C ALA A 185 -8.82 -24.35 -15.04
N HIS A 186 -8.93 -23.05 -14.83
CA HIS A 186 -10.20 -22.39 -14.54
C HIS A 186 -11.20 -22.54 -15.71
N HIS A 187 -10.76 -22.29 -16.93
CA HIS A 187 -11.59 -22.42 -18.12
C HIS A 187 -12.08 -23.88 -18.32
N ALA A 188 -11.22 -24.86 -18.06
CA ALA A 188 -11.58 -26.26 -18.14
C ALA A 188 -12.65 -26.67 -17.11
N LEU A 189 -12.63 -26.07 -15.92
CA LEU A 189 -13.58 -26.38 -14.86
C LEU A 189 -14.90 -25.60 -14.98
N TRP A 190 -14.84 -24.31 -15.30
CA TRP A 190 -15.99 -23.40 -15.14
C TRP A 190 -16.22 -22.43 -16.31
N GLY A 191 -15.43 -22.48 -17.36
CA GLY A 191 -15.50 -21.52 -18.46
C GLY A 191 -14.77 -20.20 -18.15
N THR A 192 -15.10 -19.15 -18.90
CA THR A 192 -14.33 -17.90 -18.96
C THR A 192 -14.73 -16.86 -17.93
N GLU A 193 -15.84 -17.04 -17.25
CA GLU A 193 -16.35 -16.06 -16.30
C GLU A 193 -15.82 -16.31 -14.89
N ARG A 194 -15.63 -15.21 -14.17
CA ARG A 194 -15.26 -15.23 -12.75
C ARG A 194 -16.37 -15.88 -11.92
N ILE A 195 -16.03 -16.86 -11.12
CA ILE A 195 -16.98 -17.59 -10.26
C ILE A 195 -17.22 -16.88 -8.92
N GLY A 196 -18.36 -17.16 -8.31
CA GLY A 196 -18.75 -16.69 -7.01
C GLY A 196 -19.47 -17.74 -6.17
N ALA A 197 -19.33 -17.68 -4.84
CA ALA A 197 -19.87 -18.69 -3.93
C ALA A 197 -21.38 -18.60 -3.75
N ASP A 198 -21.92 -17.40 -3.60
CA ASP A 198 -23.35 -17.15 -3.43
C ASP A 198 -23.82 -15.85 -4.13
N GLU A 199 -25.13 -15.63 -4.14
CA GLU A 199 -25.71 -14.46 -4.80
C GLU A 199 -25.29 -13.14 -4.16
N LYS A 200 -25.04 -13.07 -2.86
CA LYS A 200 -24.59 -11.85 -2.17
C LYS A 200 -23.14 -11.53 -2.52
N ALA A 201 -22.30 -12.54 -2.58
CA ALA A 201 -20.93 -12.40 -3.02
C ALA A 201 -20.82 -12.11 -4.53
N MET A 202 -21.73 -12.63 -5.35
CA MET A 202 -21.77 -12.41 -6.79
C MET A 202 -21.89 -10.93 -7.19
N SER A 203 -22.48 -10.07 -6.37
CA SER A 203 -22.57 -8.64 -6.65
C SER A 203 -21.21 -7.97 -6.78
N THR A 204 -20.20 -8.44 -6.02
CA THR A 204 -18.82 -7.94 -6.06
C THR A 204 -17.96 -8.62 -7.13
N ARG A 205 -18.40 -9.77 -7.64
CA ARG A 205 -17.67 -10.60 -8.62
C ARG A 205 -18.17 -10.41 -10.04
N ARG A 206 -19.48 -10.14 -10.21
CA ARG A 206 -20.10 -9.99 -11.53
C ARG A 206 -19.51 -8.80 -12.30
N GLY A 207 -19.16 -9.04 -13.57
CA GLY A 207 -18.61 -8.02 -14.46
C GLY A 207 -17.14 -7.67 -14.20
N ARG A 208 -16.47 -8.30 -13.23
CA ARG A 208 -15.02 -8.18 -13.07
C ARG A 208 -14.30 -9.15 -13.99
N PRO A 209 -13.12 -8.78 -14.53
CA PRO A 209 -12.33 -9.69 -15.36
C PRO A 209 -11.86 -10.92 -14.56
N LEU A 210 -11.59 -12.05 -15.24
CA LEU A 210 -11.08 -13.24 -14.59
C LEU A 210 -9.73 -12.98 -13.92
N THR A 211 -8.82 -12.27 -14.60
CA THR A 211 -7.54 -11.86 -14.04
C THR A 211 -7.64 -10.51 -13.37
N ASP A 212 -7.11 -10.38 -12.16
CA ASP A 212 -7.20 -9.15 -11.36
C ASP A 212 -5.98 -8.99 -10.44
N LYS A 213 -6.04 -8.11 -9.46
CA LYS A 213 -4.99 -7.76 -8.51
C LYS A 213 -5.57 -7.53 -7.13
N TRP A 214 -4.72 -7.66 -6.10
CA TRP A 214 -5.03 -7.12 -4.79
C TRP A 214 -4.69 -5.63 -4.68
N THR A 215 -5.50 -4.93 -3.94
CA THR A 215 -5.24 -3.53 -3.58
C THR A 215 -4.36 -3.40 -2.33
N PHE A 216 -4.15 -4.50 -1.62
CA PHE A 216 -3.31 -4.61 -0.43
C PHE A 216 -2.11 -5.55 -0.66
N SER A 217 -1.19 -5.58 0.30
CA SER A 217 0.01 -6.41 0.24
C SER A 217 -0.27 -7.82 0.76
N THR A 218 0.26 -8.84 0.09
CA THR A 218 0.11 -10.26 0.44
C THR A 218 1.47 -10.92 0.65
N ASN A 219 1.48 -12.21 1.05
CA ASN A 219 2.71 -13.01 1.16
C ASN A 219 3.50 -13.13 -0.15
N GLY A 220 2.88 -12.84 -1.30
CA GLY A 220 3.55 -12.74 -2.60
C GLY A 220 4.71 -11.74 -2.61
N VAL A 221 4.72 -10.76 -1.68
CA VAL A 221 5.85 -9.85 -1.48
C VAL A 221 7.15 -10.58 -1.17
N SER A 222 7.11 -11.61 -0.33
CA SER A 222 8.29 -12.40 0.04
C SER A 222 8.64 -13.46 -1.00
N ILE A 223 7.74 -13.76 -1.93
CA ILE A 223 7.94 -14.74 -3.00
C ILE A 223 8.44 -14.00 -4.24
N GLN A 224 7.58 -13.27 -4.91
CA GLN A 224 7.92 -12.58 -6.15
C GLN A 224 8.52 -11.19 -5.92
N GLY A 225 7.96 -10.41 -5.00
CA GLY A 225 8.40 -9.04 -4.79
C GLY A 225 9.87 -8.92 -4.37
N ARG A 226 10.36 -9.81 -3.51
CA ARG A 226 11.75 -9.80 -3.01
C ARG A 226 12.67 -10.76 -3.75
N TYR A 227 12.18 -11.94 -4.12
CA TYR A 227 13.04 -13.01 -4.64
C TYR A 227 12.79 -13.34 -6.11
N GLY A 228 11.83 -12.69 -6.78
CA GLY A 228 11.55 -12.92 -8.19
C GLY A 228 10.98 -14.31 -8.51
N ILE A 229 10.57 -15.07 -7.50
CA ILE A 229 9.95 -16.39 -7.70
C ILE A 229 8.53 -16.16 -8.21
N PRO A 230 8.13 -16.76 -9.35
CA PRO A 230 6.80 -16.58 -9.90
C PRO A 230 5.70 -16.86 -8.89
N CYS A 231 4.77 -15.92 -8.73
CA CYS A 231 3.66 -16.02 -7.80
C CYS A 231 2.36 -15.60 -8.50
N VAL A 232 1.30 -16.33 -8.27
CA VAL A 232 -0.06 -16.00 -8.71
C VAL A 232 -1.02 -16.34 -7.59
N GLY A 233 -2.16 -15.68 -7.54
CA GLY A 233 -3.12 -15.87 -6.48
C GLY A 233 -4.46 -16.40 -6.93
N PHE A 234 -4.98 -17.32 -6.13
CA PHE A 234 -6.37 -17.73 -6.14
C PHE A 234 -6.71 -18.23 -4.74
N GLY A 235 -7.66 -17.60 -4.08
CA GLY A 235 -8.00 -17.92 -2.70
C GLY A 235 -9.47 -17.69 -2.35
N PRO A 236 -9.97 -18.39 -1.32
CA PRO A 236 -11.36 -18.31 -0.92
C PRO A 236 -11.73 -16.97 -0.31
N GLY A 237 -12.99 -16.58 -0.43
CA GLY A 237 -13.54 -15.38 0.18
C GLY A 237 -13.40 -14.12 -0.67
N ALA A 238 -13.95 -13.04 -0.14
CA ALA A 238 -13.97 -11.73 -0.76
C ALA A 238 -13.02 -10.77 -0.04
N GLU A 239 -12.32 -9.91 -0.80
CA GLU A 239 -11.44 -8.86 -0.24
C GLU A 239 -12.17 -7.94 0.74
N SER A 240 -13.47 -7.70 0.51
CA SER A 240 -14.31 -6.87 1.37
C SER A 240 -14.55 -7.45 2.76
N GLN A 241 -14.26 -8.75 2.94
CA GLN A 241 -14.37 -9.41 4.24
C GLN A 241 -13.09 -9.30 5.06
N ALA A 242 -11.94 -9.04 4.44
CA ALA A 242 -10.67 -8.94 5.13
C ALA A 242 -10.69 -7.83 6.19
N HIS A 243 -10.46 -8.20 7.45
CA HIS A 243 -10.54 -7.32 8.63
C HIS A 243 -11.94 -6.73 8.90
N ALA A 244 -12.99 -7.26 8.28
CA ALA A 244 -14.36 -6.82 8.53
C ALA A 244 -14.88 -7.33 9.87
N PRO A 245 -15.80 -6.61 10.55
CA PRO A 245 -16.53 -7.16 11.68
C PRO A 245 -17.29 -8.42 11.24
N ASN A 246 -17.15 -9.51 12.01
CA ASN A 246 -17.74 -10.82 11.69
C ASN A 246 -17.28 -11.37 10.32
N GLU A 247 -16.00 -11.24 10.02
CA GLU A 247 -15.38 -11.76 8.80
C GLU A 247 -15.80 -13.21 8.52
N ILE A 248 -16.23 -13.48 7.29
CA ILE A 248 -16.67 -14.79 6.83
C ILE A 248 -15.96 -15.22 5.56
N THR A 249 -15.88 -16.54 5.37
CA THR A 249 -15.52 -17.20 4.11
C THR A 249 -16.58 -18.24 3.77
N TRP A 250 -17.02 -18.26 2.51
CA TRP A 250 -18.03 -19.21 2.07
C TRP A 250 -17.43 -20.61 1.89
N LYS A 251 -18.11 -21.63 2.39
CA LYS A 251 -17.65 -23.02 2.27
C LYS A 251 -17.48 -23.46 0.82
N GLN A 252 -18.31 -22.95 -0.08
CA GLN A 252 -18.21 -23.24 -1.51
C GLN A 252 -16.90 -22.71 -2.10
N ASP A 253 -16.40 -21.56 -1.63
CA ASP A 253 -15.12 -21.03 -2.11
C ASP A 253 -13.95 -21.96 -1.75
N LEU A 254 -14.00 -22.62 -0.58
CA LEU A 254 -12.99 -23.62 -0.20
C LEU A 254 -12.97 -24.81 -1.16
N VAL A 255 -14.15 -25.33 -1.54
CA VAL A 255 -14.29 -26.43 -2.50
C VAL A 255 -13.80 -25.99 -3.88
N THR A 256 -14.16 -24.78 -4.31
CA THR A 256 -13.73 -24.21 -5.58
C THR A 256 -12.21 -24.06 -5.64
N CYS A 257 -11.60 -23.53 -4.60
CA CYS A 257 -10.14 -23.38 -4.54
C CYS A 257 -9.44 -24.73 -4.58
N ALA A 258 -9.94 -25.72 -3.83
CA ALA A 258 -9.38 -27.07 -3.85
C ALA A 258 -9.47 -27.71 -5.25
N ALA A 259 -10.59 -27.54 -5.96
CA ALA A 259 -10.77 -28.05 -7.32
C ALA A 259 -9.79 -27.39 -8.30
N LEU A 260 -9.61 -26.07 -8.24
CA LEU A 260 -8.63 -25.39 -9.10
C LEU A 260 -7.21 -25.86 -8.81
N TYR A 261 -6.81 -25.94 -7.55
CA TYR A 261 -5.46 -26.37 -7.18
C TYR A 261 -5.15 -27.79 -7.64
N ALA A 262 -6.16 -28.67 -7.62
CA ALA A 262 -6.01 -30.04 -8.13
C ALA A 262 -5.93 -30.13 -9.67
N ALA A 263 -6.44 -29.11 -10.37
CA ALA A 263 -6.46 -29.07 -11.83
C ALA A 263 -5.24 -28.38 -12.45
N VAL A 264 -4.46 -27.65 -11.65
CA VAL A 264 -3.21 -27.00 -12.12
C VAL A 264 -2.11 -28.08 -12.21
N PRO A 265 -1.42 -28.20 -13.38
CA PRO A 265 -0.36 -29.19 -13.59
C PRO A 265 0.91 -28.96 -12.77
#